data_c565639b47aff41eb0abd5640b0bdecd
#
_entry.id   c565639b47aff41eb0abd5640b0bdecd
#
_cell.length_a   1.000
_cell.length_b   1.000
_cell.length_c   1.000
_cell.angle_alpha   90.00
_cell.angle_beta   90.00
_cell.angle_gamma   90.00
#
_symmetry.space_group_name_H-M   'P 1'
#
loop_
_entity.id
_entity.type
_entity.pdbx_description
1 polymer ?
#
loop_
_entity_poly.entity_id
_entity_poly.type
_entity_poly.pdbx_seq_one_letter_code
_entity_poly.pdbx_strand_id
1 'polypeptide(L)'
;MSMWIYFQGLDPSVLPGDPAGFEALFDVEFDELRRRVRAGEAVWLETGFFQLDEIYWSRGDGELPVFGGRQVPDPAGGPGHVAVDPPDVVRAAAYLERVSFPDLWEDWRQRQTPAPDEDLCDRLVRYHENLRTFYARSAERGWAVAKYFSF
;
A
#
# COMPACT_ATOMS: atom_id res chain seq x y z
N MET A 1 -18.00 2.33 -10.05
CA MET A 1 -17.34 1.26 -9.30
C MET A 1 -16.17 1.86 -8.54
N SER A 2 -16.14 1.71 -7.23
CA SER A 2 -15.00 2.24 -6.45
C SER A 2 -13.87 1.23 -6.46
N MET A 3 -12.67 1.70 -6.78
CA MET A 3 -11.44 0.92 -6.68
C MET A 3 -10.74 1.27 -5.37
N TRP A 4 -10.22 0.28 -4.70
CA TRP A 4 -9.49 0.48 -3.46
C TRP A 4 -8.44 -0.61 -3.25
N ILE A 5 -7.49 -0.30 -2.39
CA ILE A 5 -6.46 -1.23 -1.96
C ILE A 5 -6.39 -1.22 -0.44
N TYR A 6 -6.29 -2.40 0.15
CA TYR A 6 -6.21 -2.60 1.58
C TYR A 6 -4.89 -3.29 1.94
N PHE A 7 -4.20 -2.74 2.91
CA PHE A 7 -2.90 -3.22 3.39
C PHE A 7 -3.08 -3.74 4.82
N GLN A 8 -2.62 -4.94 5.09
CA GLN A 8 -2.65 -5.54 6.42
C GLN A 8 -1.23 -5.91 6.85
N GLY A 9 -0.76 -5.31 7.95
CA GLY A 9 0.46 -5.74 8.62
C GLY A 9 0.18 -6.96 9.51
N LEU A 10 1.07 -7.95 9.50
CA LEU A 10 0.91 -9.16 10.30
C LEU A 10 2.24 -9.87 10.55
N ASP A 11 2.29 -10.65 11.62
CA ASP A 11 3.44 -11.49 11.88
C ASP A 11 3.68 -12.43 10.70
N PRO A 12 4.94 -12.58 10.22
CA PRO A 12 5.23 -13.44 9.07
C PRO A 12 4.78 -14.89 9.26
N SER A 13 4.75 -15.39 10.50
CA SER A 13 4.34 -16.76 10.81
C SER A 13 2.86 -17.03 10.52
N VAL A 14 2.04 -15.97 10.46
CA VAL A 14 0.60 -16.08 10.16
C VAL A 14 0.26 -15.57 8.76
N LEU A 15 1.28 -15.21 7.96
CA LEU A 15 1.08 -14.83 6.58
C LEU A 15 0.60 -16.06 5.78
N PRO A 16 -0.57 -15.98 5.13
CA PRO A 16 -1.07 -17.10 4.37
C PRO A 16 -0.12 -17.51 3.24
N GLY A 17 -0.05 -18.82 2.96
CA GLY A 17 0.77 -19.36 1.87
C GLY A 17 0.01 -19.58 0.56
N ASP A 18 -1.31 -19.40 0.57
CA ASP A 18 -2.18 -19.67 -0.57
C ASP A 18 -3.25 -18.59 -0.76
N PRO A 19 -3.89 -18.53 -1.94
CA PRO A 19 -4.94 -17.55 -2.22
C PRO A 19 -6.14 -17.63 -1.28
N ALA A 20 -6.56 -18.84 -0.87
CA ALA A 20 -7.69 -19.01 0.04
C ALA A 20 -7.43 -18.41 1.41
N GLY A 21 -6.21 -18.55 1.92
CA GLY A 21 -5.78 -17.95 3.18
C GLY A 21 -5.75 -16.41 3.12
N PHE A 22 -5.29 -15.86 2.00
CA PHE A 22 -5.33 -14.40 1.78
C PHE A 22 -6.77 -13.90 1.72
N GLU A 23 -7.65 -14.59 1.01
CA GLU A 23 -9.06 -14.23 0.93
C GLU A 23 -9.69 -14.24 2.33
N ALA A 24 -9.45 -15.26 3.12
CA ALA A 24 -9.96 -15.36 4.49
C ALA A 24 -9.45 -14.22 5.39
N LEU A 25 -8.22 -13.75 5.19
CA LEU A 25 -7.65 -12.65 5.96
C LEU A 25 -8.45 -11.35 5.78
N PHE A 26 -8.98 -11.12 4.58
CA PHE A 26 -9.72 -9.91 4.23
C PHE A 26 -11.24 -10.10 4.25
N ASP A 27 -11.73 -11.33 4.32
CA ASP A 27 -13.17 -11.65 4.40
C ASP A 27 -13.66 -11.51 5.84
N VAL A 28 -13.69 -10.28 6.32
CA VAL A 28 -14.15 -9.93 7.66
C VAL A 28 -15.14 -8.77 7.57
N GLU A 29 -15.90 -8.57 8.65
CA GLU A 29 -16.83 -7.47 8.75
C GLU A 29 -16.15 -6.11 8.56
N PHE A 30 -16.85 -5.17 7.94
CA PHE A 30 -16.32 -3.83 7.66
C PHE A 30 -15.85 -3.11 8.94
N ASP A 31 -16.55 -3.30 10.04
CA ASP A 31 -16.16 -2.71 11.33
C ASP A 31 -14.81 -3.26 11.85
N GLU A 32 -14.52 -4.53 11.56
CA GLU A 32 -13.22 -5.12 11.89
C GLU A 32 -12.10 -4.51 11.05
N LEU A 33 -12.33 -4.30 9.74
CA LEU A 33 -11.36 -3.62 8.89
C LEU A 33 -11.07 -2.20 9.41
N ARG A 34 -12.11 -1.47 9.78
CA ARG A 34 -11.96 -0.14 10.38
C ARG A 34 -11.19 -0.18 11.70
N ARG A 35 -11.46 -1.18 12.54
CA ARG A 35 -10.75 -1.36 13.80
C ARG A 35 -9.25 -1.53 13.55
N ARG A 36 -8.87 -2.36 12.59
CA ARG A 36 -7.47 -2.59 12.21
C ARG A 36 -6.79 -1.30 11.73
N VAL A 37 -7.48 -0.50 10.93
CA VAL A 37 -6.97 0.79 10.47
C VAL A 37 -6.73 1.74 11.64
N ARG A 38 -7.70 1.84 12.56
CA ARG A 38 -7.56 2.69 13.76
C ARG A 38 -6.42 2.24 14.68
N ALA A 39 -6.20 0.93 14.76
CA ALA A 39 -5.10 0.37 15.54
C ALA A 39 -3.73 0.54 14.88
N GLY A 40 -3.66 1.05 13.65
CA GLY A 40 -2.43 1.20 12.90
C GLY A 40 -1.88 -0.12 12.34
N GLU A 41 -2.70 -1.16 12.30
CA GLU A 41 -2.37 -2.48 11.75
C GLU A 41 -2.64 -2.57 10.25
N ALA A 42 -3.36 -1.62 9.70
CA ALA A 42 -3.83 -1.64 8.33
C ALA A 42 -3.92 -0.23 7.75
N VAL A 43 -3.93 -0.15 6.43
CA VAL A 43 -4.19 1.08 5.67
C VAL A 43 -5.18 0.78 4.57
N TRP A 44 -6.07 1.71 4.32
CA TRP A 44 -7.05 1.64 3.24
C TRP A 44 -6.84 2.86 2.33
N LEU A 45 -6.56 2.62 1.05
CA LEU A 45 -6.47 3.66 0.03
C LEU A 45 -7.60 3.49 -0.99
N GLU A 46 -8.22 4.60 -1.33
CA GLU A 46 -9.24 4.66 -2.38
C GLU A 46 -8.67 5.36 -3.62
N THR A 47 -9.49 6.07 -4.35
CA THR A 47 -9.12 6.80 -5.57
C THR A 47 -7.79 7.57 -5.42
N GLY A 48 -6.90 7.43 -6.39
CA GLY A 48 -5.63 8.15 -6.42
C GLY A 48 -4.39 7.28 -6.17
N PHE A 49 -4.57 6.02 -5.76
CA PHE A 49 -3.43 5.16 -5.46
C PHE A 49 -2.59 4.80 -6.71
N PHE A 50 -3.18 4.80 -7.91
CA PHE A 50 -2.41 4.61 -9.14
C PHE A 50 -1.45 5.77 -9.38
N GLN A 51 -1.92 6.99 -9.15
CA GLN A 51 -1.08 8.18 -9.27
C GLN A 51 0.02 8.19 -8.21
N LEU A 52 -0.30 7.75 -7.00
CA LEU A 52 0.70 7.62 -5.92
C LEU A 52 1.81 6.63 -6.30
N ASP A 53 1.44 5.48 -6.87
CA ASP A 53 2.39 4.50 -7.36
C ASP A 53 3.31 5.09 -8.44
N GLU A 54 2.75 5.79 -9.43
CA GLU A 54 3.54 6.47 -10.46
C GLU A 54 4.53 7.48 -9.87
N ILE A 55 4.08 8.24 -8.87
CA ILE A 55 4.93 9.24 -8.20
C ILE A 55 6.12 8.55 -7.53
N TYR A 56 5.89 7.42 -6.86
CA TYR A 56 6.94 6.68 -6.17
C TYR A 56 7.93 5.98 -7.12
N TRP A 57 7.45 5.48 -8.25
CA TRP A 57 8.25 4.72 -9.21
C TRP A 57 9.48 5.46 -9.74
N SER A 58 9.47 6.77 -9.62
CA SER A 58 10.56 7.60 -10.15
C SER A 58 11.89 7.43 -9.41
N ARG A 59 11.91 6.77 -8.23
CA ARG A 59 13.12 6.71 -7.39
C ARG A 59 13.24 5.44 -6.55
N GLY A 60 14.38 4.76 -6.68
CA GLY A 60 14.81 3.69 -5.76
C GLY A 60 13.80 2.54 -5.62
N ASP A 61 13.45 2.22 -4.37
CA ASP A 61 12.51 1.15 -4.03
C ASP A 61 11.04 1.58 -4.13
N GLY A 62 10.76 2.57 -4.96
CA GLY A 62 9.42 3.15 -5.13
C GLY A 62 8.36 2.20 -5.65
N GLU A 63 8.74 1.03 -6.21
CA GLU A 63 7.79 0.01 -6.61
C GLU A 63 7.15 -0.73 -5.43
N LEU A 64 7.73 -0.68 -4.24
CA LEU A 64 7.29 -1.49 -3.10
C LEU A 64 6.04 -0.97 -2.37
N PRO A 65 5.91 0.34 -2.08
CA PRO A 65 4.88 0.80 -1.15
C PRO A 65 3.45 0.50 -1.58
N VAL A 66 3.10 0.67 -2.86
CA VAL A 66 1.71 0.53 -3.33
C VAL A 66 1.47 -0.85 -3.94
N PHE A 67 2.04 -1.15 -5.10
CA PHE A 67 1.76 -2.40 -5.83
C PHE A 67 2.81 -3.48 -5.66
N GLY A 68 4.01 -3.15 -5.25
CA GLY A 68 5.11 -4.10 -5.20
C GLY A 68 4.98 -5.18 -4.16
N GLY A 69 5.73 -6.25 -4.38
CA GLY A 69 5.76 -7.42 -3.54
C GLY A 69 5.67 -8.72 -4.34
N ARG A 70 5.49 -9.82 -3.62
CA ARG A 70 5.38 -11.15 -4.20
C ARG A 70 3.93 -11.44 -4.56
N GLN A 71 3.68 -11.76 -5.81
CA GLN A 71 2.34 -12.10 -6.29
C GLN A 71 1.87 -13.44 -5.72
N VAL A 72 0.61 -13.46 -5.27
CA VAL A 72 -0.11 -14.69 -4.91
C VAL A 72 -1.32 -14.77 -5.84
N PRO A 73 -1.20 -15.46 -6.99
CA PRO A 73 -2.24 -15.46 -8.02
C PRO A 73 -3.56 -16.05 -7.51
N ASP A 74 -4.67 -15.46 -7.95
CA ASP A 74 -6.00 -16.02 -7.73
C ASP A 74 -6.28 -17.07 -8.83
N PRO A 75 -6.53 -18.35 -8.46
CA PRO A 75 -6.88 -19.38 -9.43
C PRO A 75 -8.16 -19.09 -10.23
N ALA A 76 -9.06 -18.26 -9.69
CA ALA A 76 -10.28 -17.85 -10.37
C ALA A 76 -10.05 -16.73 -11.40
N GLY A 77 -8.80 -16.24 -11.57
CA GLY A 77 -8.46 -15.21 -12.55
C GLY A 77 -8.69 -13.78 -12.09
N GLY A 78 -8.92 -13.55 -10.80
CA GLY A 78 -9.02 -12.22 -10.22
C GLY A 78 -7.65 -11.53 -10.13
N PRO A 79 -7.61 -10.29 -9.58
CA PRO A 79 -6.36 -9.52 -9.47
C PRO A 79 -5.31 -10.17 -8.55
N GLY A 80 -5.72 -11.14 -7.73
CA GLY A 80 -4.86 -11.82 -6.79
C GLY A 80 -4.54 -10.99 -5.56
N HIS A 81 -3.58 -11.50 -4.81
CA HIS A 81 -3.07 -10.86 -3.61
C HIS A 81 -1.57 -10.61 -3.75
N VAL A 82 -1.04 -9.71 -2.96
CA VAL A 82 0.39 -9.42 -2.92
C VAL A 82 0.88 -9.51 -1.48
N ALA A 83 2.02 -10.16 -1.30
CA ALA A 83 2.70 -10.21 -0.01
C ALA A 83 4.01 -9.44 -0.10
N VAL A 84 4.26 -8.60 0.91
CA VAL A 84 5.55 -7.94 1.08
C VAL A 84 6.24 -8.63 2.26
N ASP A 85 7.31 -9.36 1.98
CA ASP A 85 8.05 -10.08 3.00
C ASP A 85 8.85 -9.11 3.89
N PRO A 86 9.21 -9.48 5.14
CA PRO A 86 9.82 -8.54 6.08
C PRO A 86 11.04 -7.75 5.55
N PRO A 87 11.99 -8.34 4.79
CA PRO A 87 13.09 -7.56 4.22
C PRO A 87 12.62 -6.43 3.29
N ASP A 88 11.56 -6.68 2.50
CA ASP A 88 11.01 -5.69 1.58
C ASP A 88 10.16 -4.66 2.32
N VAL A 89 9.54 -5.03 3.44
CA VAL A 89 8.86 -4.07 4.33
C VAL A 89 9.87 -3.04 4.87
N VAL A 90 11.05 -3.51 5.27
CA VAL A 90 12.15 -2.62 5.73
C VAL A 90 12.58 -1.68 4.59
N ARG A 91 12.72 -2.20 3.37
CA ARG A 91 13.08 -1.38 2.19
C ARG A 91 12.02 -0.34 1.87
N ALA A 92 10.74 -0.72 1.90
CA ALA A 92 9.61 0.20 1.68
C ALA A 92 9.58 1.30 2.75
N ALA A 93 9.75 0.92 4.02
CA ALA A 93 9.80 1.87 5.13
C ALA A 93 10.94 2.87 4.97
N ALA A 94 12.14 2.39 4.62
CA ALA A 94 13.31 3.24 4.40
C ALA A 94 13.11 4.19 3.21
N TYR A 95 12.50 3.72 2.13
CA TYR A 95 12.17 4.55 0.99
C TYR A 95 11.24 5.70 1.38
N LEU A 96 10.12 5.37 2.06
CA LEU A 96 9.10 6.36 2.45
C LEU A 96 9.65 7.39 3.45
N GLU A 97 10.59 6.98 4.31
CA GLU A 97 11.23 7.89 5.26
C GLU A 97 12.24 8.83 4.58
N ARG A 98 12.90 8.35 3.53
CA ARG A 98 13.96 9.08 2.83
C ARG A 98 13.45 10.12 1.83
N VAL A 99 12.32 9.85 1.15
CA VAL A 99 11.84 10.70 0.07
C VAL A 99 11.19 11.97 0.60
N SER A 100 11.33 13.05 -0.17
CA SER A 100 10.54 14.28 0.03
C SER A 100 9.30 14.18 -0.88
N PHE A 101 8.14 13.97 -0.29
CA PHE A 101 6.90 13.89 -1.06
C PHE A 101 6.62 15.18 -1.84
N PRO A 102 6.81 16.39 -1.27
CA PRO A 102 6.64 17.62 -2.05
C PRO A 102 7.49 17.66 -3.33
N ASP A 103 8.74 17.18 -3.26
CA ASP A 103 9.63 17.14 -4.42
C ASP A 103 9.14 16.11 -5.46
N LEU A 104 8.73 14.93 -5.01
CA LEU A 104 8.18 13.89 -5.89
C LEU A 104 6.89 14.36 -6.58
N TRP A 105 6.02 15.01 -5.84
CA TRP A 105 4.77 15.58 -6.35
C TRP A 105 5.05 16.62 -7.43
N GLU A 106 5.97 17.56 -7.17
CA GLU A 106 6.30 18.62 -8.11
C GLU A 106 6.88 18.07 -9.41
N ASP A 107 7.80 17.10 -9.32
CA ASP A 107 8.38 16.44 -10.49
C ASP A 107 7.31 15.73 -11.32
N TRP A 108 6.41 15.01 -10.67
CA TRP A 108 5.32 14.30 -11.34
C TRP A 108 4.30 15.26 -11.94
N ARG A 109 3.89 16.27 -11.18
CA ARG A 109 2.90 17.26 -11.62
C ARG A 109 3.30 17.97 -12.91
N GLN A 110 4.57 18.33 -13.04
CA GLN A 110 5.10 19.02 -14.23
C GLN A 110 4.98 18.20 -15.50
N ARG A 111 4.88 16.89 -15.39
CA ARG A 111 4.77 15.97 -16.53
C ARG A 111 3.33 15.64 -16.90
N GLN A 112 2.37 16.13 -16.14
CA GLN A 112 0.95 15.84 -16.36
C GLN A 112 0.29 16.88 -17.27
N THR A 113 -0.56 16.41 -18.20
CA THR A 113 -1.37 17.24 -19.08
C THR A 113 -2.75 16.59 -19.23
N PRO A 114 -3.83 17.22 -18.74
CA PRO A 114 -3.85 18.49 -18.00
C PRO A 114 -3.22 18.40 -16.61
N ALA A 115 -2.90 19.55 -16.02
CA ALA A 115 -2.35 19.59 -14.68
C ALA A 115 -3.34 19.00 -13.66
N PRO A 116 -2.89 18.20 -12.68
CA PRO A 116 -3.75 17.67 -11.64
C PRO A 116 -4.26 18.76 -10.71
N ASP A 117 -5.42 18.55 -10.07
CA ASP A 117 -5.98 19.50 -9.12
C ASP A 117 -5.33 19.41 -7.72
N GLU A 118 -5.57 20.44 -6.91
CA GLU A 118 -5.02 20.52 -5.56
C GLU A 118 -5.66 19.48 -4.61
N ASP A 119 -6.90 19.09 -4.86
CA ASP A 119 -7.59 18.08 -4.06
C ASP A 119 -6.90 16.71 -4.17
N LEU A 120 -6.37 16.38 -5.35
CA LEU A 120 -5.57 15.20 -5.54
C LEU A 120 -4.28 15.28 -4.71
N CYS A 121 -3.59 16.43 -4.74
CA CYS A 121 -2.38 16.62 -3.94
C CYS A 121 -2.64 16.38 -2.45
N ASP A 122 -3.66 17.01 -1.90
CA ASP A 122 -4.03 16.88 -0.49
C ASP A 122 -4.33 15.44 -0.10
N ARG A 123 -5.04 14.72 -0.99
CA ARG A 123 -5.33 13.29 -0.78
C ARG A 123 -4.06 12.45 -0.78
N LEU A 124 -3.18 12.67 -1.74
CA LEU A 124 -1.94 11.88 -1.85
C LEU A 124 -0.95 12.18 -0.72
N VAL A 125 -0.92 13.40 -0.22
CA VAL A 125 -0.15 13.76 0.98
C VAL A 125 -0.61 12.91 2.18
N ARG A 126 -1.93 12.80 2.39
CA ARG A 126 -2.48 11.96 3.47
C ARG A 126 -2.14 10.49 3.28
N TYR A 127 -2.26 9.99 2.05
CA TYR A 127 -1.91 8.60 1.74
C TYR A 127 -0.42 8.34 2.01
N HIS A 128 0.43 9.26 1.59
CA HIS A 128 1.87 9.15 1.84
C HIS A 128 2.17 9.06 3.34
N GLU A 129 1.61 9.96 4.15
CA GLU A 129 1.81 9.96 5.60
C GLU A 129 1.27 8.67 6.26
N ASN A 130 0.11 8.19 5.82
CA ASN A 130 -0.47 6.95 6.32
C ASN A 130 0.41 5.75 5.99
N LEU A 131 0.89 5.65 4.76
CA LEU A 131 1.79 4.57 4.34
C LEU A 131 3.13 4.66 5.07
N ARG A 132 3.70 5.84 5.19
CA ARG A 132 4.97 6.05 5.90
C ARG A 132 4.89 5.54 7.33
N THR A 133 3.87 5.94 8.06
CA THR A 133 3.65 5.50 9.45
C THR A 133 3.41 3.99 9.53
N PHE A 134 2.59 3.46 8.62
CA PHE A 134 2.25 2.03 8.57
C PHE A 134 3.47 1.15 8.31
N TYR A 135 4.25 1.47 7.28
CA TYR A 135 5.46 0.69 6.94
C TYR A 135 6.54 0.82 8.00
N ALA A 136 6.72 2.00 8.59
CA ALA A 136 7.68 2.19 9.68
C ALA A 136 7.32 1.29 10.88
N ARG A 137 6.05 1.27 11.27
CA ARG A 137 5.55 0.42 12.36
C ARG A 137 5.69 -1.06 12.04
N SER A 138 5.34 -1.45 10.84
CA SER A 138 5.45 -2.84 10.39
C SER A 138 6.92 -3.30 10.38
N ALA A 139 7.84 -2.44 9.92
CA ALA A 139 9.27 -2.73 9.95
C ALA A 139 9.80 -2.91 11.38
N GLU A 140 9.42 -2.03 12.30
CA GLU A 140 9.82 -2.13 13.71
C GLU A 140 9.36 -3.44 14.35
N ARG A 141 8.18 -3.94 13.97
CA ARG A 141 7.60 -5.17 14.49
C ARG A 141 8.09 -6.44 13.79
N GLY A 142 8.89 -6.29 12.74
CA GLY A 142 9.32 -7.43 11.93
C GLY A 142 8.18 -8.07 11.14
N TRP A 143 7.16 -7.31 10.81
CA TRP A 143 5.95 -7.79 10.14
C TRP A 143 6.14 -7.92 8.63
N ALA A 144 5.34 -8.81 8.03
CA ALA A 144 5.03 -8.81 6.61
C ALA A 144 3.81 -7.90 6.36
N VAL A 145 3.55 -7.59 5.10
CA VAL A 145 2.35 -6.86 4.66
C VAL A 145 1.62 -7.67 3.61
N ALA A 146 0.33 -7.88 3.81
CA ALA A 146 -0.56 -8.47 2.81
C ALA A 146 -1.39 -7.36 2.17
N LYS A 147 -1.54 -7.43 0.85
CA LYS A 147 -2.30 -6.43 0.07
C LYS A 147 -3.45 -7.10 -0.64
N TYR A 148 -4.60 -6.47 -0.58
CA TYR A 148 -5.81 -6.87 -1.29
C TYR A 148 -6.26 -5.73 -2.21
N PHE A 149 -6.52 -6.07 -3.47
CA PHE A 149 -6.97 -5.11 -4.48
C PHE A 149 -8.43 -5.38 -4.85
N SER A 150 -9.25 -4.35 -4.86
CA SER A 150 -10.61 -4.38 -5.39
C SER A 150 -10.70 -3.41 -6.58
N PHE A 151 -10.97 -3.98 -7.74
CA PHE A 151 -11.11 -3.22 -8.99
C PHE A 151 -12.50 -3.39 -9.59
#